data_5718d7f8a31c2dea20b391ed6b5d6a45
#
_entry.id   5718d7f8a31c2dea20b391ed6b5d6a45
#
_cell.length_a   1.000
_cell.length_b   1.000
_cell.length_c   1.000
_cell.angle_alpha   90.00
_cell.angle_beta   90.00
_cell.angle_gamma   90.00
#
_symmetry.space_group_name_H-M   'P 1'
#
loop_
_entity.id
_entity.type
_entity.pdbx_description
1 polymer ?
#
loop_
_entity_poly.entity_id
_entity_poly.type
_entity_poly.pdbx_seq_one_letter_code
_entity_poly.pdbx_strand_id
1 'polypeptide(L)'
;MRNTNNENAAEGSQLYDNLVQLKLQSEDGKFYKTDVATTEQLFRLIQSIPSPKAEPFKLWIAQVAKERLDQLQDLELSINQAMADYKRLGYSDNWINQRLKSIEIRKELTDEWKKRGIEEGQQFATLTDIITKTWSGKTTKEYKQYKGLKKESLRDNMTNTELVLNMLAELSTKQISETSDPETFADSANAAVQGGEIARNARKELELKTGKSAISSLNAKSGMMIGKGKNIE
;
A
#
# COMPACT_ATOMS: atom_id res chain seq x y z
N MET A 1 -20.31 -4.19 48.60
CA MET A 1 -20.68 -4.18 47.19
C MET A 1 -21.18 -2.78 46.84
N ARG A 2 -20.28 -1.88 46.44
CA ARG A 2 -20.59 -0.48 46.08
C ARG A 2 -20.00 -0.16 44.72
N ASN A 3 -20.87 0.31 43.82
CA ASN A 3 -20.60 1.23 42.72
C ASN A 3 -19.64 0.85 41.57
N THR A 4 -19.81 -0.28 40.93
CA THR A 4 -19.24 -0.51 39.60
C THR A 4 -20.09 0.07 38.44
N ASN A 5 -21.39 0.37 38.70
CA ASN A 5 -22.29 0.89 37.70
C ASN A 5 -22.13 2.40 37.40
N ASN A 6 -21.56 3.19 38.32
CA ASN A 6 -21.37 4.63 38.10
C ASN A 6 -20.06 4.96 37.37
N GLU A 7 -19.02 4.14 37.52
CA GLU A 7 -17.75 4.36 36.87
C GLU A 7 -17.87 4.08 35.35
N ASN A 8 -18.56 3.00 34.95
CA ASN A 8 -18.82 2.68 33.55
C ASN A 8 -19.72 3.71 32.84
N ALA A 9 -20.62 4.37 33.56
CA ALA A 9 -21.44 5.45 33.00
C ALA A 9 -20.63 6.74 32.79
N ALA A 10 -19.65 7.01 33.67
CA ALA A 10 -18.77 8.18 33.55
C ALA A 10 -17.74 8.01 32.40
N GLU A 11 -17.19 6.82 32.21
CA GLU A 11 -16.30 6.53 31.08
C GLU A 11 -17.04 6.59 29.74
N GLY A 12 -18.28 6.09 29.67
CA GLY A 12 -19.15 6.21 28.51
C GLY A 12 -19.44 7.67 28.15
N SER A 13 -19.70 8.52 29.14
CA SER A 13 -19.94 9.95 28.95
C SER A 13 -18.73 10.68 28.33
N GLN A 14 -17.52 10.43 28.83
CA GLN A 14 -16.30 11.05 28.29
C GLN A 14 -15.99 10.62 26.85
N LEU A 15 -16.43 9.45 26.42
CA LEU A 15 -16.26 8.97 25.05
C LEU A 15 -17.18 9.72 24.07
N TYR A 16 -18.38 10.08 24.50
CA TYR A 16 -19.31 10.86 23.68
C TYR A 16 -18.90 12.34 23.57
N ASP A 17 -18.25 12.89 24.59
CA ASP A 17 -17.81 14.30 24.59
C ASP A 17 -16.71 14.59 23.55
N ASN A 18 -16.04 13.57 23.03
CA ASN A 18 -15.00 13.69 22.02
C ASN A 18 -15.47 13.42 20.57
N LEU A 19 -16.76 13.20 20.34
CA LEU A 19 -17.30 13.03 18.98
C LEU A 19 -17.38 14.37 18.26
N VAL A 20 -16.94 14.39 17.01
CA VAL A 20 -16.98 15.58 16.17
C VAL A 20 -18.24 15.55 15.32
N GLN A 21 -18.99 16.66 15.28
CA GLN A 21 -20.13 16.80 14.39
C GLN A 21 -19.71 17.40 13.05
N LEU A 22 -19.96 16.68 11.98
CA LEU A 22 -19.77 17.16 10.62
C LEU A 22 -21.13 17.30 9.91
N LYS A 23 -21.21 18.27 9.00
CA LYS A 23 -22.36 18.34 8.07
C LYS A 23 -22.07 17.40 6.90
N LEU A 24 -22.78 16.29 6.84
CA LEU A 24 -22.69 15.31 5.76
C LEU A 24 -23.92 15.39 4.87
N GLN A 25 -23.72 15.22 3.56
CA GLN A 25 -24.78 15.18 2.60
C GLN A 25 -25.46 13.79 2.62
N SER A 26 -26.77 13.76 2.79
CA SER A 26 -27.60 12.55 2.74
C SER A 26 -28.03 12.24 1.30
N GLU A 27 -28.63 11.07 1.08
CA GLU A 27 -29.15 10.63 -0.22
C GLU A 27 -30.23 11.57 -0.79
N ASP A 28 -30.94 12.30 0.08
CA ASP A 28 -31.94 13.32 -0.30
C ASP A 28 -31.29 14.66 -0.77
N GLY A 29 -29.95 14.73 -0.81
CA GLY A 29 -29.20 15.91 -1.22
C GLY A 29 -29.05 16.99 -0.14
N LYS A 30 -29.69 16.85 1.03
CA LYS A 30 -29.59 17.81 2.14
C LYS A 30 -28.41 17.50 3.06
N PHE A 31 -27.96 18.54 3.78
CA PHE A 31 -26.86 18.42 4.73
C PHE A 31 -27.39 18.29 6.16
N TYR A 32 -27.02 17.23 6.85
CA TYR A 32 -27.36 16.97 8.25
C TYR A 32 -26.11 16.98 9.13
N LYS A 33 -26.28 17.48 10.37
CA LYS A 33 -25.27 17.30 11.39
C LYS A 33 -25.22 15.83 11.78
N THR A 34 -24.06 15.21 11.61
CA THR A 34 -23.84 13.79 11.87
C THR A 34 -22.63 13.65 12.78
N ASP A 35 -22.77 12.88 13.84
CA ASP A 35 -21.66 12.54 14.71
C ASP A 35 -20.70 11.61 13.99
N VAL A 36 -19.42 11.95 14.01
CA VAL A 36 -18.35 11.15 13.40
C VAL A 36 -17.32 10.77 14.46
N ALA A 37 -16.80 9.57 14.31
CA ALA A 37 -15.80 9.00 15.21
C ALA A 37 -14.61 8.47 14.40
N THR A 38 -13.42 8.54 14.99
CA THR A 38 -12.27 7.77 14.47
C THR A 38 -12.50 6.27 14.70
N THR A 39 -11.77 5.44 13.99
CA THR A 39 -11.81 3.98 14.19
C THR A 39 -11.48 3.59 15.62
N GLU A 40 -10.52 4.27 16.25
CA GLU A 40 -10.16 4.05 17.66
C GLU A 40 -11.32 4.37 18.59
N GLN A 41 -11.94 5.55 18.44
CA GLN A 41 -13.11 5.95 19.24
C GLN A 41 -14.27 4.96 19.05
N LEU A 42 -14.50 4.50 17.80
CA LEU A 42 -15.54 3.51 17.54
C LEU A 42 -15.26 2.18 18.26
N PHE A 43 -14.02 1.70 18.26
CA PHE A 43 -13.65 0.47 18.99
C PHE A 43 -13.85 0.63 20.49
N ARG A 44 -13.47 1.77 21.09
CA ARG A 44 -13.70 2.07 22.49
C ARG A 44 -15.20 2.13 22.84
N LEU A 45 -16.00 2.77 21.99
CA LEU A 45 -17.46 2.80 22.14
C LEU A 45 -18.05 1.39 22.17
N ILE A 46 -17.68 0.53 21.21
CA ILE A 46 -18.20 -0.85 21.15
C ILE A 46 -17.79 -1.65 22.39
N GLN A 47 -16.58 -1.46 22.90
CA GLN A 47 -16.12 -2.13 24.13
C GLN A 47 -16.93 -1.71 25.36
N SER A 48 -17.42 -0.46 25.42
CA SER A 48 -18.22 0.05 26.54
C SER A 48 -19.70 -0.40 26.48
N ILE A 49 -20.19 -0.97 25.36
CA ILE A 49 -21.58 -1.41 25.25
C ILE A 49 -21.82 -2.67 26.09
N PRO A 50 -22.68 -2.60 27.14
CA PRO A 50 -22.99 -3.75 27.98
C PRO A 50 -24.08 -4.64 27.33
N SER A 51 -23.79 -5.17 26.13
CA SER A 51 -24.74 -6.00 25.39
C SER A 51 -24.13 -7.31 24.95
N PRO A 52 -24.81 -8.46 25.14
CA PRO A 52 -24.36 -9.74 24.61
C PRO A 52 -24.17 -9.73 23.07
N LYS A 53 -24.86 -8.86 22.34
CA LYS A 53 -24.71 -8.70 20.89
C LYS A 53 -23.36 -8.06 20.51
N ALA A 54 -22.72 -7.30 21.39
CA ALA A 54 -21.40 -6.72 21.17
C ALA A 54 -20.27 -7.72 21.46
N GLU A 55 -20.54 -8.80 22.20
CA GLU A 55 -19.54 -9.76 22.67
C GLU A 55 -18.72 -10.40 21.54
N PRO A 56 -19.30 -10.87 20.42
CA PRO A 56 -18.52 -11.43 19.31
C PRO A 56 -17.50 -10.44 18.74
N PHE A 57 -17.86 -9.15 18.71
CA PHE A 57 -16.96 -8.11 18.22
C PHE A 57 -15.84 -7.80 19.23
N LYS A 58 -16.15 -7.79 20.54
CA LYS A 58 -15.14 -7.62 21.60
C LYS A 58 -14.10 -8.75 21.57
N LEU A 59 -14.56 -10.00 21.41
CA LEU A 59 -13.70 -11.16 21.25
C LEU A 59 -12.83 -11.06 20.00
N TRP A 60 -13.39 -10.62 18.88
CA TRP A 60 -12.64 -10.38 17.65
C TRP A 60 -11.53 -9.34 17.85
N ILE A 61 -11.82 -8.20 18.49
CA ILE A 61 -10.79 -7.18 18.81
C ILE A 61 -9.68 -7.79 19.66
N ALA A 62 -10.04 -8.56 20.71
CA ALA A 62 -9.06 -9.19 21.58
C ALA A 62 -8.17 -10.19 20.82
N GLN A 63 -8.75 -10.95 19.90
CA GLN A 63 -8.00 -11.86 19.03
C GLN A 63 -7.03 -11.11 18.12
N VAL A 64 -7.49 -10.04 17.44
CA VAL A 64 -6.63 -9.21 16.57
C VAL A 64 -5.48 -8.59 17.36
N ALA A 65 -5.75 -8.11 18.58
CA ALA A 65 -4.71 -7.58 19.46
C ALA A 65 -3.68 -8.66 19.85
N LYS A 66 -4.15 -9.86 20.21
CA LYS A 66 -3.27 -10.99 20.52
C LYS A 66 -2.40 -11.37 19.31
N GLU A 67 -3.01 -11.55 18.14
CA GLU A 67 -2.28 -11.86 16.90
C GLU A 67 -1.19 -10.81 16.60
N ARG A 68 -1.49 -9.52 16.85
CA ARG A 68 -0.49 -8.46 16.69
C ARG A 68 0.65 -8.56 17.69
N LEU A 69 0.37 -8.92 18.95
CA LEU A 69 1.41 -9.15 19.96
C LEU A 69 2.29 -10.36 19.62
N ASP A 70 1.69 -11.45 19.16
CA ASP A 70 2.41 -12.64 18.70
C ASP A 70 3.34 -12.29 17.50
N GLN A 71 2.87 -11.48 16.53
CA GLN A 71 3.66 -10.98 15.40
C GLN A 71 4.81 -10.03 15.80
N LEU A 72 4.71 -9.34 16.94
CA LEU A 72 5.80 -8.51 17.45
C LEU A 72 6.90 -9.36 18.09
N GLN A 73 6.55 -10.55 18.61
CA GLN A 73 7.50 -11.50 19.16
C GLN A 73 8.16 -12.35 18.08
N ASP A 74 7.41 -12.69 17.04
CA ASP A 74 7.86 -13.46 15.88
C ASP A 74 7.49 -12.72 14.58
N LEU A 75 8.46 -12.02 14.02
CA LEU A 75 8.27 -11.21 12.81
C LEU A 75 7.96 -12.04 11.57
N GLU A 76 8.30 -13.35 11.56
CA GLU A 76 7.97 -14.23 10.45
C GLU A 76 6.44 -14.42 10.32
N LEU A 77 5.72 -14.39 11.43
CA LEU A 77 4.25 -14.42 11.41
C LEU A 77 3.64 -13.24 10.64
N SER A 78 4.24 -12.06 10.73
CA SER A 78 3.79 -10.88 9.95
C SER A 78 3.98 -11.08 8.45
N ILE A 79 5.09 -11.69 8.04
CA ILE A 79 5.38 -11.99 6.63
C ILE A 79 4.40 -13.05 6.12
N ASN A 80 4.21 -14.12 6.87
CA ASN A 80 3.29 -15.19 6.54
C ASN A 80 1.85 -14.69 6.43
N GLN A 81 1.43 -13.81 7.34
CA GLN A 81 0.11 -13.17 7.27
C GLN A 81 -0.04 -12.32 6.01
N ALA A 82 0.95 -11.51 5.66
CA ALA A 82 0.92 -10.71 4.44
C ALA A 82 0.82 -11.59 3.18
N MET A 83 1.57 -12.70 3.13
CA MET A 83 1.47 -13.67 2.03
C MET A 83 0.07 -14.30 1.94
N ALA A 84 -0.50 -14.71 3.07
CA ALA A 84 -1.83 -15.27 3.14
C ALA A 84 -2.90 -14.27 2.70
N ASP A 85 -2.78 -13.00 3.07
CA ASP A 85 -3.69 -11.93 2.66
C ASP A 85 -3.65 -11.69 1.15
N TYR A 86 -2.46 -11.62 0.54
CA TYR A 86 -2.33 -11.55 -0.92
C TYR A 86 -2.94 -12.78 -1.61
N LYS A 87 -2.71 -13.97 -1.07
CA LYS A 87 -3.29 -15.22 -1.61
C LYS A 87 -4.82 -15.22 -1.54
N ARG A 88 -5.39 -14.79 -0.41
CA ARG A 88 -6.84 -14.61 -0.23
C ARG A 88 -7.42 -13.60 -1.22
N LEU A 89 -6.66 -12.55 -1.54
CA LEU A 89 -7.04 -11.58 -2.56
C LEU A 89 -6.91 -12.10 -3.99
N GLY A 90 -6.43 -13.33 -4.22
CA GLY A 90 -6.36 -13.99 -5.52
C GLY A 90 -5.05 -13.78 -6.28
N TYR A 91 -3.98 -13.33 -5.63
CA TYR A 91 -2.66 -13.25 -6.26
C TYR A 91 -1.97 -14.61 -6.28
N SER A 92 -1.18 -14.88 -7.33
CA SER A 92 -0.38 -16.12 -7.43
C SER A 92 0.85 -16.07 -6.52
N ASP A 93 1.33 -17.23 -6.09
CA ASP A 93 2.54 -17.33 -5.27
C ASP A 93 3.75 -16.68 -5.95
N ASN A 94 3.89 -16.83 -7.27
CA ASN A 94 4.96 -16.17 -8.04
C ASN A 94 4.84 -14.64 -7.97
N TRP A 95 3.65 -14.08 -8.12
CA TRP A 95 3.44 -12.65 -8.02
C TRP A 95 3.71 -12.14 -6.59
N ILE A 96 3.28 -12.90 -5.57
CA ILE A 96 3.51 -12.57 -4.15
C ILE A 96 5.00 -12.48 -3.87
N ASN A 97 5.79 -13.46 -4.29
CA ASN A 97 7.25 -13.46 -4.12
C ASN A 97 7.90 -12.24 -4.82
N GLN A 98 7.49 -11.91 -6.04
CA GLN A 98 7.97 -10.71 -6.74
C GLN A 98 7.59 -9.43 -5.99
N ARG A 99 6.37 -9.38 -5.44
CA ARG A 99 5.91 -8.22 -4.69
C ARG A 99 6.69 -8.01 -3.39
N LEU A 100 6.96 -9.08 -2.65
CA LEU A 100 7.78 -9.01 -1.44
C LEU A 100 9.20 -8.52 -1.76
N LYS A 101 9.82 -9.04 -2.84
CA LYS A 101 11.13 -8.56 -3.30
C LYS A 101 11.10 -7.08 -3.69
N SER A 102 10.01 -6.63 -4.32
CA SER A 102 9.86 -5.21 -4.67
C SER A 102 9.73 -4.29 -3.44
N ILE A 103 9.18 -4.80 -2.33
CA ILE A 103 9.11 -4.06 -1.06
C ILE A 103 10.51 -3.90 -0.47
N GLU A 104 11.31 -4.96 -0.49
CA GLU A 104 12.69 -4.95 -0.02
C GLU A 104 13.54 -3.94 -0.80
N ILE A 105 13.57 -4.05 -2.13
CA ILE A 105 14.32 -3.13 -3.01
C ILE A 105 13.87 -1.68 -2.79
N ARG A 106 12.56 -1.46 -2.65
CA ARG A 106 12.03 -0.12 -2.37
C ARG A 106 12.51 0.42 -1.04
N LYS A 107 12.54 -0.41 -0.01
CA LYS A 107 13.04 -0.03 1.32
C LYS A 107 14.51 0.35 1.24
N GLU A 108 15.34 -0.47 0.61
CA GLU A 108 16.77 -0.18 0.42
C GLU A 108 17.01 1.16 -0.30
N LEU A 109 16.24 1.45 -1.35
CA LEU A 109 16.32 2.73 -2.07
C LEU A 109 15.91 3.91 -1.18
N THR A 110 14.84 3.77 -0.41
CA THR A 110 14.41 4.84 0.50
C THR A 110 15.38 5.06 1.65
N ASP A 111 16.01 4.00 2.14
CA ASP A 111 17.05 4.09 3.17
C ASP A 111 18.29 4.80 2.61
N GLU A 112 18.69 4.53 1.34
CA GLU A 112 19.74 5.28 0.67
C GLU A 112 19.37 6.77 0.52
N TRP A 113 18.16 7.10 0.14
CA TRP A 113 17.70 8.50 0.06
C TRP A 113 17.76 9.20 1.42
N LYS A 114 17.33 8.54 2.52
CA LYS A 114 17.48 9.08 3.89
C LYS A 114 18.93 9.36 4.24
N LYS A 115 19.82 8.41 3.95
CA LYS A 115 21.25 8.55 4.16
C LYS A 115 21.83 9.79 3.43
N ARG A 116 21.24 10.16 2.27
CA ARG A 116 21.60 11.35 1.48
C ARG A 116 20.87 12.62 1.91
N GLY A 117 20.15 12.60 3.02
CA GLY A 117 19.43 13.76 3.53
C GLY A 117 18.18 14.13 2.74
N ILE A 118 17.66 13.23 1.89
CA ILE A 118 16.39 13.45 1.19
C ILE A 118 15.24 13.30 2.19
N GLU A 119 14.35 14.30 2.22
CA GLU A 119 13.22 14.34 3.14
C GLU A 119 12.10 13.38 2.72
N GLU A 120 11.56 12.66 3.69
CA GLU A 120 10.37 11.83 3.47
C GLU A 120 9.16 12.70 3.03
N GLY A 121 8.19 12.06 2.40
CA GLY A 121 7.00 12.73 1.92
C GLY A 121 7.16 13.25 0.50
N GLN A 122 7.20 14.57 0.31
CA GLN A 122 7.16 15.19 -1.02
C GLN A 122 8.38 14.85 -1.87
N GLN A 123 9.59 14.89 -1.31
CA GLN A 123 10.81 14.60 -2.07
C GLN A 123 10.85 13.12 -2.50
N PHE A 124 10.52 12.19 -1.61
CA PHE A 124 10.40 10.77 -1.95
C PHE A 124 9.34 10.51 -3.02
N ALA A 125 8.20 11.20 -2.93
CA ALA A 125 7.15 11.09 -3.94
C ALA A 125 7.63 11.58 -5.31
N THR A 126 8.35 12.70 -5.34
CA THR A 126 8.92 13.28 -6.57
C THR A 126 9.95 12.35 -7.20
N LEU A 127 10.92 11.84 -6.44
CA LEU A 127 11.92 10.90 -6.95
C LEU A 127 11.26 9.60 -7.47
N THR A 128 10.26 9.10 -6.74
CA THR A 128 9.47 7.92 -7.17
C THR A 128 8.77 8.20 -8.50
N ASP A 129 8.22 9.38 -8.66
CA ASP A 129 7.50 9.76 -9.88
C ASP A 129 8.47 9.91 -11.07
N ILE A 130 9.67 10.47 -10.83
CA ILE A 130 10.75 10.54 -11.82
C ILE A 130 11.13 9.13 -12.30
N ILE A 131 11.41 8.21 -11.38
CA ILE A 131 11.73 6.82 -11.72
C ILE A 131 10.61 6.21 -12.55
N THR A 132 9.36 6.28 -12.05
CA THR A 132 8.19 5.68 -12.69
C THR A 132 7.97 6.25 -14.09
N LYS A 133 8.02 7.57 -14.24
CA LYS A 133 7.84 8.25 -15.52
C LYS A 133 8.94 7.87 -16.51
N THR A 134 10.18 7.80 -16.05
CA THR A 134 11.33 7.51 -16.91
C THR A 134 11.24 6.11 -17.52
N TRP A 135 10.98 5.08 -16.68
CA TRP A 135 10.93 3.71 -17.21
C TRP A 135 9.62 3.39 -17.91
N SER A 136 8.48 3.88 -17.39
CA SER A 136 7.16 3.52 -17.92
C SER A 136 6.63 4.48 -19.01
N GLY A 137 7.13 5.72 -19.04
CA GLY A 137 6.58 6.80 -19.86
C GLY A 137 5.34 7.46 -19.26
N LYS A 138 4.97 7.11 -18.02
CA LYS A 138 3.80 7.64 -17.30
C LYS A 138 4.20 8.05 -15.89
N THR A 139 3.71 9.20 -15.42
CA THR A 139 3.75 9.54 -14.00
C THR A 139 2.96 8.49 -13.20
N THR A 140 3.21 8.39 -11.91
CA THR A 140 2.45 7.49 -11.01
C THR A 140 0.95 7.72 -11.12
N LYS A 141 0.52 8.99 -11.22
CA LYS A 141 -0.88 9.37 -11.38
C LYS A 141 -1.45 8.90 -12.71
N GLU A 142 -0.76 9.16 -13.82
CA GLU A 142 -1.17 8.73 -15.16
C GLU A 142 -1.21 7.20 -15.27
N TYR A 143 -0.26 6.52 -14.62
CA TYR A 143 -0.23 5.06 -14.64
C TYR A 143 -1.39 4.46 -13.84
N LYS A 144 -1.74 5.04 -12.68
CA LYS A 144 -2.96 4.66 -11.95
C LYS A 144 -4.21 4.86 -12.81
N GLN A 145 -4.34 5.99 -13.48
CA GLN A 145 -5.46 6.26 -14.39
C GLN A 145 -5.52 5.25 -15.54
N TYR A 146 -4.37 4.94 -16.16
CA TYR A 146 -4.27 3.95 -17.23
C TYR A 146 -4.73 2.55 -16.81
N LYS A 147 -4.51 2.18 -15.53
CA LYS A 147 -4.97 0.93 -14.93
C LYS A 147 -6.38 1.02 -14.32
N GLY A 148 -7.07 2.16 -14.43
CA GLY A 148 -8.40 2.36 -13.84
C GLY A 148 -8.42 2.39 -12.31
N LEU A 149 -7.28 2.70 -11.67
CA LEU A 149 -7.14 2.75 -10.21
C LEU A 149 -7.51 4.13 -9.67
N LYS A 150 -8.17 4.17 -8.50
CA LYS A 150 -8.53 5.40 -7.78
C LYS A 150 -7.61 5.62 -6.58
N LYS A 151 -7.77 4.84 -5.53
CA LYS A 151 -7.02 4.93 -4.27
C LYS A 151 -6.01 3.78 -4.10
N GLU A 152 -6.16 2.73 -4.88
CA GLU A 152 -5.39 1.50 -4.78
C GLU A 152 -3.89 1.77 -5.02
N SER A 153 -3.04 0.91 -4.44
CA SER A 153 -1.61 0.94 -4.69
C SER A 153 -1.30 0.57 -6.15
N LEU A 154 -0.50 1.38 -6.84
CA LEU A 154 -0.07 1.07 -8.21
C LEU A 154 0.70 -0.26 -8.27
N ARG A 155 1.63 -0.48 -7.33
CA ARG A 155 2.47 -1.69 -7.32
C ARG A 155 1.68 -2.96 -7.07
N ASP A 156 0.61 -2.91 -6.27
CA ASP A 156 -0.26 -4.06 -6.04
C ASP A 156 -1.13 -4.41 -7.27
N ASN A 157 -1.13 -3.54 -8.26
CA ASN A 157 -1.85 -3.73 -9.53
C ASN A 157 -0.91 -3.87 -10.75
N MET A 158 0.40 -3.89 -10.54
CA MET A 158 1.38 -4.18 -11.58
C MET A 158 1.42 -5.68 -11.91
N THR A 159 1.53 -6.02 -13.19
CA THR A 159 1.85 -7.39 -13.63
C THR A 159 3.25 -7.79 -13.20
N ASN A 160 3.59 -9.08 -13.28
CA ASN A 160 4.96 -9.53 -12.97
C ASN A 160 6.04 -8.80 -13.76
N THR A 161 5.82 -8.60 -15.06
CA THR A 161 6.76 -7.88 -15.93
C THR A 161 6.95 -6.44 -15.48
N GLU A 162 5.85 -5.75 -15.16
CA GLU A 162 5.89 -4.37 -14.69
C GLU A 162 6.59 -4.27 -13.31
N LEU A 163 6.36 -5.22 -12.40
CA LEU A 163 7.06 -5.28 -11.11
C LEU A 163 8.57 -5.45 -11.30
N VAL A 164 9.00 -6.37 -12.18
CA VAL A 164 10.42 -6.61 -12.45
C VAL A 164 11.08 -5.37 -13.05
N LEU A 165 10.45 -4.69 -14.02
CA LEU A 165 10.98 -3.46 -14.59
C LEU A 165 11.03 -2.32 -13.56
N ASN A 166 10.02 -2.21 -12.69
CA ASN A 166 10.04 -1.22 -11.62
C ASN A 166 11.16 -1.52 -10.60
N MET A 167 11.36 -2.79 -10.22
CA MET A 167 12.46 -3.21 -9.34
C MET A 167 13.81 -2.91 -9.97
N LEU A 168 13.99 -3.17 -11.27
CA LEU A 168 15.22 -2.84 -11.99
C LEU A 168 15.52 -1.35 -11.94
N ALA A 169 14.50 -0.50 -12.17
CA ALA A 169 14.65 0.96 -12.09
C ALA A 169 15.06 1.42 -10.68
N GLU A 170 14.39 0.90 -9.65
CA GLU A 170 14.66 1.25 -8.25
C GLU A 170 16.05 0.76 -7.79
N LEU A 171 16.42 -0.48 -8.12
CA LEU A 171 17.73 -1.05 -7.80
C LEU A 171 18.87 -0.31 -8.52
N SER A 172 18.70 -0.02 -9.81
CA SER A 172 19.68 0.74 -10.59
C SER A 172 19.85 2.16 -10.05
N THR A 173 18.75 2.83 -9.66
CA THR A 173 18.80 4.15 -9.02
C THR A 173 19.62 4.09 -7.72
N LYS A 174 19.38 3.09 -6.88
CA LYS A 174 20.13 2.89 -5.63
C LYS A 174 21.62 2.72 -5.91
N GLN A 175 22.00 1.80 -6.78
CA GLN A 175 23.40 1.52 -7.12
C GLN A 175 24.12 2.73 -7.70
N ILE A 176 23.43 3.51 -8.56
CA ILE A 176 23.97 4.76 -9.10
C ILE A 176 24.17 5.77 -7.97
N SER A 177 23.20 5.92 -7.06
CA SER A 177 23.32 6.82 -5.91
C SER A 177 24.46 6.43 -4.98
N GLU A 178 24.64 5.13 -4.72
CA GLU A 178 25.77 4.63 -3.91
C GLU A 178 27.14 4.94 -4.54
N THR A 179 27.22 4.98 -5.86
CA THR A 179 28.48 5.19 -6.60
C THR A 179 28.75 6.68 -6.85
N SER A 180 27.71 7.47 -7.19
CA SER A 180 27.85 8.88 -7.56
C SER A 180 27.85 9.84 -6.38
N ASP A 181 27.49 9.35 -5.19
CA ASP A 181 27.45 10.09 -3.92
C ASP A 181 26.67 11.43 -4.01
N PRO A 182 25.39 11.43 -4.39
CA PRO A 182 24.64 12.65 -4.64
C PRO A 182 24.51 13.49 -3.37
N GLU A 183 24.91 14.76 -3.44
CA GLU A 183 24.87 15.71 -2.32
C GLU A 183 23.59 16.55 -2.29
N THR A 184 22.94 16.68 -3.45
CA THR A 184 21.74 17.53 -3.58
C THR A 184 20.52 16.70 -4.04
N PHE A 185 19.33 17.28 -3.87
CA PHE A 185 18.11 16.71 -4.45
C PHE A 185 18.20 16.60 -5.97
N ALA A 186 18.82 17.57 -6.65
CA ALA A 186 18.98 17.53 -8.10
C ALA A 186 19.88 16.39 -8.55
N ASP A 187 20.94 16.08 -7.82
CA ASP A 187 21.83 14.93 -8.11
C ASP A 187 21.08 13.62 -7.89
N SER A 188 20.30 13.51 -6.81
CA SER A 188 19.44 12.37 -6.55
C SER A 188 18.36 12.18 -7.61
N ALA A 189 17.80 13.29 -8.13
CA ALA A 189 16.86 13.24 -9.25
C ALA A 189 17.53 12.78 -10.55
N ASN A 190 18.78 13.19 -10.79
CA ASN A 190 19.56 12.71 -11.92
C ASN A 190 19.84 11.19 -11.82
N ALA A 191 20.24 10.70 -10.64
CA ALA A 191 20.40 9.27 -10.39
C ALA A 191 19.09 8.50 -10.64
N ALA A 192 17.95 9.06 -10.24
CA ALA A 192 16.63 8.50 -10.47
C ALA A 192 16.28 8.43 -11.98
N VAL A 193 16.64 9.44 -12.76
CA VAL A 193 16.50 9.41 -14.22
C VAL A 193 17.38 8.30 -14.82
N GLN A 194 18.66 8.23 -14.47
CA GLN A 194 19.58 7.23 -15.01
C GLN A 194 19.13 5.80 -14.69
N GLY A 195 18.70 5.53 -13.44
CA GLY A 195 18.18 4.22 -13.04
C GLY A 195 16.89 3.87 -13.79
N GLY A 196 16.00 4.85 -13.98
CA GLY A 196 14.79 4.69 -14.81
C GLY A 196 15.10 4.42 -16.27
N GLU A 197 16.17 5.01 -16.83
CA GLU A 197 16.59 4.79 -18.22
C GLU A 197 17.09 3.36 -18.47
N ILE A 198 17.79 2.77 -17.52
CA ILE A 198 18.20 1.36 -17.61
C ILE A 198 16.98 0.45 -17.78
N ALA A 199 15.97 0.63 -16.93
CA ALA A 199 14.73 -0.14 -17.02
C ALA A 199 13.93 0.18 -18.28
N ARG A 200 13.92 1.44 -18.74
CA ARG A 200 13.31 1.85 -20.00
C ARG A 200 13.94 1.15 -21.20
N ASN A 201 15.26 1.05 -21.23
CA ASN A 201 15.97 0.38 -22.31
C ASN A 201 15.68 -1.13 -22.31
N ALA A 202 15.72 -1.77 -21.13
CA ALA A 202 15.32 -3.17 -20.97
C ALA A 202 13.88 -3.41 -21.42
N ARG A 203 12.94 -2.52 -21.05
CA ARG A 203 11.55 -2.58 -21.51
C ARG A 203 11.44 -2.51 -23.02
N LYS A 204 12.08 -1.53 -23.66
CA LYS A 204 12.03 -1.35 -25.11
C LYS A 204 12.59 -2.55 -25.87
N GLU A 205 13.69 -3.10 -25.39
CA GLU A 205 14.29 -4.30 -25.98
C GLU A 205 13.35 -5.52 -25.86
N LEU A 206 12.70 -5.68 -24.69
CA LEU A 206 11.71 -6.73 -24.50
C LEU A 206 10.50 -6.56 -25.41
N GLU A 207 9.95 -5.34 -25.51
CA GLU A 207 8.82 -5.02 -26.38
C GLU A 207 9.16 -5.26 -27.87
N LEU A 208 10.37 -4.91 -28.30
CA LEU A 208 10.85 -5.14 -29.66
C LEU A 208 10.93 -6.64 -30.00
N LYS A 209 11.48 -7.45 -29.07
CA LYS A 209 11.66 -8.89 -29.29
C LYS A 209 10.37 -9.69 -29.18
N THR A 210 9.43 -9.24 -28.35
CA THR A 210 8.17 -9.98 -28.12
C THR A 210 7.01 -9.48 -28.95
N GLY A 211 7.10 -8.29 -29.52
CA GLY A 211 6.00 -7.61 -30.21
C GLY A 211 4.84 -7.22 -29.30
N LYS A 212 5.04 -7.25 -27.95
CA LYS A 212 4.00 -6.99 -26.96
C LYS A 212 4.45 -5.87 -26.04
N SER A 213 3.51 -4.97 -25.68
CA SER A 213 3.79 -3.96 -24.67
C SER A 213 4.01 -4.62 -23.30
N ALA A 214 5.08 -4.22 -22.61
CA ALA A 214 5.34 -4.62 -21.24
C ALA A 214 4.47 -3.84 -20.24
N ILE A 215 3.89 -2.70 -20.68
CA ILE A 215 2.97 -1.87 -19.87
C ILE A 215 1.54 -2.21 -20.27
N SER A 216 0.73 -2.62 -19.32
CA SER A 216 -0.63 -3.09 -19.54
C SER A 216 -1.64 -2.26 -18.74
N SER A 217 -2.83 -2.05 -19.32
CA SER A 217 -3.99 -1.54 -18.57
C SER A 217 -4.59 -2.61 -17.64
N LEU A 218 -4.24 -3.89 -17.84
CA LEU A 218 -4.68 -4.98 -16.97
C LEU A 218 -3.98 -4.86 -15.60
N ASN A 219 -4.73 -5.09 -14.54
CA ASN A 219 -4.14 -5.27 -13.22
C ASN A 219 -3.65 -6.72 -13.02
N ALA A 220 -2.85 -6.95 -11.98
CA ALA A 220 -2.27 -8.27 -11.70
C ALA A 220 -3.32 -9.38 -11.57
N LYS A 221 -4.53 -9.06 -11.07
CA LYS A 221 -5.64 -10.00 -10.93
C LYS A 221 -6.33 -10.31 -12.26
N SER A 222 -6.49 -9.32 -13.14
CA SER A 222 -7.13 -9.49 -14.45
C SER A 222 -6.33 -10.42 -15.37
N GLY A 223 -5.01 -10.36 -15.30
CA GLY A 223 -4.12 -11.26 -16.07
C GLY A 223 -4.25 -12.74 -15.66
N MET A 224 -4.68 -13.02 -14.43
CA MET A 224 -4.91 -14.39 -13.94
C MET A 224 -6.24 -14.98 -14.42
N MET A 225 -7.26 -14.16 -14.66
CA MET A 225 -8.56 -14.64 -15.16
C MET A 225 -8.47 -15.06 -16.63
N ILE A 226 -7.62 -14.43 -17.42
CA ILE A 226 -7.44 -14.78 -18.86
C ILE A 226 -6.72 -16.14 -19.01
N GLY A 227 -5.88 -16.53 -18.05
CA GLY A 227 -5.18 -17.83 -18.05
C GLY A 227 -6.06 -19.03 -17.67
N LYS A 228 -7.22 -18.83 -17.05
CA LYS A 228 -8.17 -19.90 -16.68
C LYS A 228 -9.27 -20.15 -17.71
N GLY A 229 -9.31 -19.39 -18.80
CA GLY A 229 -10.38 -19.44 -19.80
C GLY A 229 -10.06 -20.15 -21.11
N LYS A 230 -9.03 -20.99 -21.18
CA LYS A 230 -8.75 -21.85 -22.36
C LYS A 230 -8.42 -23.28 -21.95
N ASN A 231 -9.38 -23.97 -21.34
CA ASN A 231 -9.58 -25.38 -21.49
C ASN A 231 -11.06 -25.54 -21.88
N ILE A 232 -11.35 -25.40 -23.15
CA ILE A 232 -12.57 -25.91 -23.79
C ILE A 232 -12.07 -26.68 -25.01
N GLU A 233 -12.14 -27.98 -24.88
CA GLU A 233 -12.24 -29.06 -25.88
C GLU A 233 -11.46 -28.92 -27.18
#